data_3830a1fda50fa4ea3241ac882f435ad9
#
_entry.id   3830a1fda50fa4ea3241ac882f435ad9
#
_cell.length_a   1.000
_cell.length_b   1.000
_cell.length_c   1.000
_cell.angle_alpha   90.00
_cell.angle_beta   90.00
_cell.angle_gamma   90.00
#
_symmetry.space_group_name_H-M   'P 1'
#
loop_
_entity.id
_entity.type
_entity.pdbx_description
1 polymer ?
#
loop_
_entity_poly.entity_id
_entity_poly.type
_entity_poly.pdbx_seq_one_letter_code
_entity_poly.pdbx_strand_id
1 'polypeptide(L)'
;VESGGNKRVSLRLRSAPLNAGPDIKKVLFDQYQSVIMTSATLSISSEIEKGGFDFFAGRVALEDFDSVKLGSPFDYENNVTLYIEQNLPEPNEPDFIEMASQAIKKYILQTSGRAFVLFTSYSMLEQTADKISDWLMENDIELLQHGAGLDRSTLLRHFKAGSRCVL
;
A
#
# COMPACT_ATOMS: atom_id res chain seq x y z
N VAL A 1 20.13 -38.18 25.56
CA VAL A 1 20.71 -38.08 24.23
C VAL A 1 19.89 -37.01 23.49
N GLU A 2 20.41 -35.76 23.53
CA GLU A 2 19.80 -34.61 22.83
C GLU A 2 20.20 -34.71 21.35
N SER A 3 19.20 -34.81 20.47
CA SER A 3 19.38 -34.69 19.04
C SER A 3 19.47 -33.19 18.66
N GLY A 4 20.72 -32.73 18.49
CA GLY A 4 21.02 -31.42 17.96
C GLY A 4 20.58 -31.30 16.51
N GLY A 5 19.47 -30.60 16.27
CA GLY A 5 19.01 -30.24 14.93
C GLY A 5 20.01 -29.30 14.25
N ASN A 6 20.62 -29.74 13.18
CA ASN A 6 21.57 -29.00 12.36
C ASN A 6 20.82 -27.82 11.66
N LYS A 7 20.83 -26.63 12.26
CA LYS A 7 20.30 -25.42 11.62
C LYS A 7 21.16 -25.08 10.40
N ARG A 8 20.68 -25.36 9.20
CA ARG A 8 21.32 -24.89 7.97
C ARG A 8 21.29 -23.38 7.92
N VAL A 9 22.45 -22.75 8.05
CA VAL A 9 22.61 -21.32 7.83
C VAL A 9 22.60 -21.08 6.32
N SER A 10 21.64 -20.33 5.82
CA SER A 10 21.63 -19.91 4.40
C SER A 10 22.15 -18.47 4.31
N LEU A 11 23.20 -18.27 3.50
CA LEU A 11 23.76 -16.97 3.17
C LEU A 11 23.19 -16.52 1.82
N ARG A 12 22.59 -15.31 1.76
CA ARG A 12 22.14 -14.68 0.53
C ARG A 12 22.92 -13.42 0.27
N LEU A 13 23.67 -13.38 -0.82
CA LEU A 13 24.28 -12.16 -1.34
C LEU A 13 23.32 -11.52 -2.35
N ARG A 14 23.10 -10.21 -2.21
CA ARG A 14 22.29 -9.43 -3.14
C ARG A 14 23.12 -8.26 -3.63
N SER A 15 23.09 -8.00 -4.93
CA SER A 15 23.68 -6.84 -5.56
C SER A 15 22.62 -6.16 -6.41
N ALA A 16 22.58 -4.83 -6.39
CA ALA A 16 21.71 -4.05 -7.23
C ALA A 16 22.47 -2.79 -7.69
N PRO A 17 22.35 -2.39 -8.96
CA PRO A 17 22.97 -1.16 -9.43
C PRO A 17 22.29 0.06 -8.77
N LEU A 18 23.07 1.10 -8.49
CA LEU A 18 22.54 2.38 -8.01
C LEU A 18 21.69 3.08 -9.09
N ASN A 19 22.03 2.89 -10.36
CA ASN A 19 21.26 3.33 -11.51
C ASN A 19 20.96 2.14 -12.41
N ALA A 20 19.72 1.71 -12.41
CA ALA A 20 19.27 0.58 -13.23
C ALA A 20 18.90 0.97 -14.67
N GLY A 21 18.85 2.27 -14.98
CA GLY A 21 18.44 2.79 -16.30
C GLY A 21 19.20 2.15 -17.46
N PRO A 22 20.54 2.15 -17.47
CA PRO A 22 21.32 1.57 -18.58
C PRO A 22 21.05 0.07 -18.77
N ASP A 23 20.84 -0.68 -17.69
CA ASP A 23 20.53 -2.11 -17.76
C ASP A 23 19.12 -2.34 -18.30
N ILE A 24 18.15 -1.54 -17.86
CA ILE A 24 16.76 -1.57 -18.37
C ILE A 24 16.75 -1.24 -19.85
N LYS A 25 17.46 -0.17 -20.28
CA LYS A 25 17.57 0.19 -21.70
C LYS A 25 18.04 -0.99 -22.52
N LYS A 26 19.14 -1.62 -22.12
CA LYS A 26 19.76 -2.75 -22.82
C LYS A 26 18.87 -3.99 -22.93
N VAL A 27 18.11 -4.32 -21.88
CA VAL A 27 17.31 -5.57 -21.84
C VAL A 27 15.88 -5.36 -22.31
N LEU A 28 15.41 -4.12 -22.39
CA LEU A 28 14.03 -3.80 -22.74
C LEU A 28 13.97 -2.92 -23.99
N PHE A 29 14.44 -1.68 -23.92
CA PHE A 29 14.23 -0.71 -25.01
C PHE A 29 15.07 -1.01 -26.27
N ASP A 30 16.26 -1.55 -26.12
CA ASP A 30 17.11 -1.94 -27.27
C ASP A 30 16.68 -3.29 -27.88
N GLN A 31 15.81 -4.07 -27.21
CA GLN A 31 15.39 -5.39 -27.68
C GLN A 31 14.03 -5.38 -28.38
N TYR A 32 13.17 -4.43 -28.05
CA TYR A 32 11.79 -4.38 -28.53
C TYR A 32 11.57 -3.10 -29.36
N GLN A 33 10.85 -3.24 -30.47
CA GLN A 33 10.51 -2.12 -31.36
C GLN A 33 9.56 -1.12 -30.67
N SER A 34 8.75 -1.60 -29.72
CA SER A 34 7.75 -0.80 -29.05
C SER A 34 7.54 -1.32 -27.64
N VAL A 35 7.53 -0.44 -26.66
CA VAL A 35 7.29 -0.76 -25.25
C VAL A 35 6.21 0.18 -24.71
N ILE A 36 5.14 -0.38 -24.17
CA ILE A 36 4.05 0.38 -23.53
C ILE A 36 4.15 0.20 -22.03
N MET A 37 4.25 1.31 -21.31
CA MET A 37 4.28 1.32 -19.84
C MET A 37 3.07 2.10 -19.31
N THR A 38 2.38 1.53 -18.33
CA THR A 38 1.21 2.14 -17.71
C THR A 38 1.29 2.08 -16.19
N SER A 39 1.01 3.18 -15.52
CA SER A 39 0.87 3.24 -14.07
C SER A 39 0.15 4.51 -13.65
N ALA A 40 -0.42 4.53 -12.47
CA ALA A 40 -0.97 5.73 -11.87
C ALA A 40 0.11 6.72 -11.38
N THR A 41 1.38 6.31 -11.34
CA THR A 41 2.48 7.05 -10.70
C THR A 41 3.70 7.30 -11.59
N LEU A 42 3.57 7.16 -12.92
CA LEU A 42 4.66 7.48 -13.86
C LEU A 42 4.90 8.99 -13.97
N SER A 43 3.86 9.80 -13.80
CA SER A 43 3.96 11.26 -13.83
C SER A 43 3.97 11.81 -12.40
N ILE A 44 4.88 12.76 -12.14
CA ILE A 44 4.98 13.49 -10.86
C ILE A 44 4.29 14.85 -10.90
N SER A 45 3.84 15.31 -12.07
CA SER A 45 3.15 16.60 -12.21
C SER A 45 1.65 16.45 -11.90
N SER A 46 1.07 17.43 -11.22
CA SER A 46 -0.39 17.58 -11.11
C SER A 46 -1.02 18.12 -12.41
N GLU A 47 -0.23 18.81 -13.24
CA GLU A 47 -0.69 19.42 -14.48
C GLU A 47 -0.67 18.42 -15.64
N ILE A 48 -1.82 18.24 -16.30
CA ILE A 48 -1.98 17.27 -17.42
C ILE A 48 -1.13 17.71 -18.61
N GLU A 49 -1.08 19.01 -18.90
CA GLU A 49 -0.39 19.56 -20.08
C GLU A 49 1.14 19.44 -20.02
N LYS A 50 1.73 19.43 -18.83
CA LYS A 50 3.18 19.32 -18.65
C LYS A 50 3.69 17.88 -18.53
N GLY A 51 2.80 16.89 -18.54
CA GLY A 51 3.15 15.47 -18.50
C GLY A 51 3.86 15.01 -17.23
N GLY A 52 5.01 15.61 -16.89
CA GLY A 52 5.80 15.27 -15.69
C GLY A 52 6.41 13.87 -15.70
N PHE A 53 6.72 13.32 -16.88
CA PHE A 53 7.28 11.98 -17.05
C PHE A 53 8.80 11.96 -17.02
N ASP A 54 9.47 13.13 -17.08
CA ASP A 54 10.93 13.25 -17.19
C ASP A 54 11.68 12.53 -16.06
N PHE A 55 11.14 12.59 -14.84
CA PHE A 55 11.73 11.88 -13.72
C PHE A 55 11.76 10.37 -13.95
N PHE A 56 10.62 9.79 -14.36
CA PHE A 56 10.54 8.37 -14.66
C PHE A 56 11.42 7.99 -15.85
N ALA A 57 11.34 8.74 -16.95
CA ALA A 57 12.14 8.53 -18.15
C ALA A 57 13.64 8.52 -17.84
N GLY A 58 14.12 9.49 -17.06
CA GLY A 58 15.51 9.54 -16.60
C GLY A 58 15.92 8.33 -15.73
N ARG A 59 15.01 7.82 -14.90
CA ARG A 59 15.29 6.65 -14.03
C ARG A 59 15.42 5.35 -14.81
N VAL A 60 14.78 5.23 -15.98
CA VAL A 60 14.82 4.03 -16.82
C VAL A 60 15.68 4.22 -18.09
N ALA A 61 16.37 5.36 -18.23
CA ALA A 61 17.16 5.74 -19.38
C ALA A 61 16.36 5.74 -20.70
N LEU A 62 15.13 6.26 -20.65
CA LEU A 62 14.26 6.45 -21.82
C LEU A 62 14.48 7.86 -22.38
N GLU A 63 14.89 7.97 -23.64
CA GLU A 63 15.26 9.24 -24.28
C GLU A 63 14.19 9.76 -25.23
N ASP A 64 13.54 8.86 -25.96
CA ASP A 64 12.51 9.20 -26.94
C ASP A 64 11.23 8.42 -26.62
N PHE A 65 10.13 9.13 -26.36
CA PHE A 65 8.87 8.52 -25.97
C PHE A 65 7.68 9.45 -26.19
N ASP A 66 6.56 8.85 -26.52
CA ASP A 66 5.25 9.49 -26.44
C ASP A 66 4.65 9.27 -25.04
N SER A 67 4.00 10.28 -24.52
CA SER A 67 3.37 10.20 -23.22
C SER A 67 1.93 10.72 -23.23
N VAL A 68 1.10 10.04 -22.45
CA VAL A 68 -0.29 10.45 -22.25
C VAL A 68 -0.61 10.40 -20.76
N LYS A 69 -1.20 11.46 -20.24
CA LYS A 69 -1.73 11.53 -18.88
C LYS A 69 -3.24 11.71 -18.95
N LEU A 70 -3.96 10.74 -18.41
CA LEU A 70 -5.42 10.80 -18.31
C LEU A 70 -5.82 11.35 -16.94
N GLY A 71 -6.84 12.18 -16.93
CA GLY A 71 -7.46 12.65 -15.68
C GLY A 71 -8.21 11.53 -14.97
N SER A 72 -8.56 11.77 -13.72
CA SER A 72 -9.42 10.85 -12.96
C SER A 72 -10.89 11.02 -13.38
N PRO A 73 -11.64 9.92 -13.53
CA PRO A 73 -13.08 9.98 -13.72
C PRO A 73 -13.84 10.28 -12.41
N PHE A 74 -13.13 10.32 -11.27
CA PHE A 74 -13.73 10.52 -9.96
C PHE A 74 -13.69 12.00 -9.55
N ASP A 75 -14.80 12.51 -9.06
CA ASP A 75 -14.92 13.83 -8.49
C ASP A 75 -14.43 13.81 -7.02
N TYR A 76 -13.11 13.98 -6.84
CA TYR A 76 -12.50 13.97 -5.53
C TYR A 76 -12.86 15.19 -4.69
N GLU A 77 -13.05 16.35 -5.32
CA GLU A 77 -13.32 17.60 -4.60
C GLU A 77 -14.64 17.54 -3.83
N ASN A 78 -15.65 16.92 -4.43
CA ASN A 78 -16.98 16.80 -3.81
C ASN A 78 -17.19 15.49 -3.03
N ASN A 79 -16.43 14.45 -3.32
CA ASN A 79 -16.70 13.11 -2.76
C ASN A 79 -15.65 12.63 -1.75
N VAL A 80 -14.56 13.39 -1.53
CA VAL A 80 -13.48 12.98 -0.62
C VAL A 80 -13.20 14.04 0.43
N THR A 81 -13.18 13.62 1.69
CA THR A 81 -12.68 14.44 2.80
C THR A 81 -11.42 13.81 3.37
N LEU A 82 -10.31 14.53 3.35
CA LEU A 82 -9.04 14.11 3.90
C LEU A 82 -8.90 14.58 5.36
N TYR A 83 -8.71 13.66 6.28
CA TYR A 83 -8.35 13.93 7.67
C TYR A 83 -6.88 13.61 7.91
N ILE A 84 -6.14 14.50 8.52
CA ILE A 84 -4.74 14.32 8.88
C ILE A 84 -4.63 14.46 10.40
N GLU A 85 -4.30 13.35 11.07
CA GLU A 85 -4.02 13.36 12.51
C GLU A 85 -2.61 13.88 12.77
N GLN A 86 -2.52 15.06 13.40
CA GLN A 86 -1.24 15.75 13.64
C GLN A 86 -0.59 15.38 14.98
N ASN A 87 -1.35 14.77 15.90
CA ASN A 87 -0.90 14.52 17.26
C ASN A 87 -0.54 13.05 17.51
N LEU A 88 -0.37 12.25 16.48
CA LEU A 88 0.14 10.88 16.64
C LEU A 88 1.65 10.92 16.91
N PRO A 89 2.14 10.07 17.82
CA PRO A 89 3.59 9.89 18.01
C PRO A 89 4.23 9.33 16.74
N GLU A 90 5.56 9.31 16.70
CA GLU A 90 6.28 8.63 15.62
C GLU A 90 6.00 7.12 15.63
N PRO A 91 5.97 6.45 14.46
CA PRO A 91 5.59 5.03 14.35
C PRO A 91 6.43 4.06 15.20
N ASN A 92 7.63 4.47 15.62
CA ASN A 92 8.54 3.66 16.46
C ASN A 92 8.37 3.93 17.96
N GLU A 93 7.52 4.86 18.35
CA GLU A 93 7.29 5.18 19.76
C GLU A 93 6.31 4.17 20.41
N PRO A 94 6.48 3.87 21.70
CA PRO A 94 5.67 2.84 22.38
C PRO A 94 4.17 3.10 22.34
N ASP A 95 3.75 4.37 22.36
CA ASP A 95 2.35 4.77 22.45
C ASP A 95 1.68 4.87 21.07
N PHE A 96 2.44 4.71 19.97
CA PHE A 96 1.92 4.87 18.62
C PHE A 96 0.73 3.96 18.33
N ILE A 97 0.87 2.64 18.59
CA ILE A 97 -0.18 1.66 18.30
C ILE A 97 -1.46 1.96 19.09
N GLU A 98 -1.33 2.38 20.34
CA GLU A 98 -2.48 2.74 21.17
C GLU A 98 -3.21 3.96 20.61
N MET A 99 -2.49 5.04 20.35
CA MET A 99 -3.08 6.29 19.84
C MET A 99 -3.63 6.12 18.42
N ALA A 100 -2.93 5.39 17.55
CA ALA A 100 -3.40 5.06 16.22
C ALA A 100 -4.69 4.21 16.27
N SER A 101 -4.77 3.24 17.18
CA SER A 101 -5.98 2.43 17.38
C SER A 101 -7.18 3.27 17.80
N GLN A 102 -6.98 4.28 18.65
CA GLN A 102 -8.06 5.21 19.04
C GLN A 102 -8.51 6.07 17.85
N ALA A 103 -7.58 6.59 17.06
CA ALA A 103 -7.92 7.32 15.84
C ALA A 103 -8.66 6.45 14.82
N ILE A 104 -8.24 5.20 14.62
CA ILE A 104 -8.89 4.23 13.75
C ILE A 104 -10.33 3.97 14.20
N LYS A 105 -10.57 3.70 15.48
CA LYS A 105 -11.93 3.52 16.04
C LYS A 105 -12.82 4.72 15.75
N LYS A 106 -12.33 5.94 15.95
CA LYS A 106 -13.03 7.19 15.64
C LYS A 106 -13.50 7.24 14.19
N TYR A 107 -12.62 6.91 13.22
CA TYR A 107 -12.95 6.97 11.80
C TYR A 107 -13.84 5.81 11.33
N ILE A 108 -13.68 4.63 11.92
CA ILE A 108 -14.57 3.48 11.66
C ILE A 108 -16.02 3.83 12.02
N LEU A 109 -16.25 4.54 13.13
CA LEU A 109 -17.59 4.99 13.49
C LEU A 109 -18.17 5.99 12.49
N GLN A 110 -17.37 6.91 11.96
CA GLN A 110 -17.84 7.88 10.96
C GLN A 110 -18.30 7.20 9.66
N THR A 111 -17.71 6.07 9.30
CA THR A 111 -18.08 5.30 8.11
C THR A 111 -19.13 4.23 8.40
N SER A 112 -19.71 4.23 9.59
CA SER A 112 -20.65 3.21 10.06
C SER A 112 -20.09 1.77 9.99
N GLY A 113 -18.79 1.63 10.22
CA GLY A 113 -18.08 0.35 10.18
C GLY A 113 -17.61 -0.09 8.81
N ARG A 114 -17.65 0.74 7.78
CA ARG A 114 -17.14 0.40 6.42
C ARG A 114 -15.83 1.13 6.17
N ALA A 115 -14.70 0.47 6.46
CA ALA A 115 -13.40 1.09 6.35
C ALA A 115 -12.31 0.12 5.84
N PHE A 116 -11.36 0.68 5.08
CA PHE A 116 -10.07 0.05 4.85
C PHE A 116 -9.04 0.67 5.80
N VAL A 117 -8.27 -0.18 6.47
CA VAL A 117 -7.14 0.27 7.29
C VAL A 117 -5.86 -0.29 6.70
N LEU A 118 -5.01 0.59 6.17
CA LEU A 118 -3.80 0.20 5.45
C LEU A 118 -2.57 0.41 6.32
N PHE A 119 -1.69 -0.59 6.34
CA PHE A 119 -0.46 -0.59 7.12
C PHE A 119 0.77 -0.75 6.24
N THR A 120 1.90 -0.21 6.69
CA THR A 120 3.20 -0.38 6.05
C THR A 120 3.95 -1.63 6.51
N SER A 121 3.48 -2.30 7.58
CA SER A 121 4.06 -3.56 8.07
C SER A 121 2.99 -4.49 8.63
N TYR A 122 3.24 -5.80 8.50
CA TYR A 122 2.38 -6.83 9.09
C TYR A 122 2.35 -6.78 10.61
N SER A 123 3.47 -6.45 11.24
CA SER A 123 3.53 -6.32 12.70
C SER A 123 2.61 -5.23 13.24
N MET A 124 2.54 -4.07 12.58
CA MET A 124 1.61 -3.01 12.96
C MET A 124 0.15 -3.41 12.71
N LEU A 125 -0.12 -4.10 11.59
CA LEU A 125 -1.44 -4.64 11.31
C LEU A 125 -1.91 -5.58 12.41
N GLU A 126 -1.10 -6.57 12.78
CA GLU A 126 -1.44 -7.56 13.80
C GLU A 126 -1.67 -6.90 15.16
N GLN A 127 -0.74 -6.07 15.63
CA GLN A 127 -0.87 -5.37 16.91
C GLN A 127 -2.11 -4.46 16.98
N THR A 128 -2.43 -3.78 15.88
CA THR A 128 -3.62 -2.93 15.83
C THR A 128 -4.89 -3.77 15.78
N ALA A 129 -4.93 -4.83 14.99
CA ALA A 129 -6.07 -5.74 14.89
C ALA A 129 -6.39 -6.35 16.27
N ASP A 130 -5.38 -6.82 17.00
CA ASP A 130 -5.54 -7.35 18.36
C ASP A 130 -6.14 -6.31 19.32
N LYS A 131 -5.71 -5.05 19.21
CA LYS A 131 -6.21 -3.97 20.08
C LYS A 131 -7.63 -3.52 19.78
N ILE A 132 -8.11 -3.67 18.56
CA ILE A 132 -9.44 -3.19 18.18
C ILE A 132 -10.47 -4.31 18.02
N SER A 133 -10.05 -5.58 18.00
CA SER A 133 -10.92 -6.74 17.72
C SER A 133 -12.12 -6.83 18.67
N ASP A 134 -11.89 -6.75 19.97
CA ASP A 134 -12.97 -6.84 20.97
C ASP A 134 -13.96 -5.68 20.82
N TRP A 135 -13.43 -4.47 20.63
CA TRP A 135 -14.24 -3.29 20.41
C TRP A 135 -15.06 -3.38 19.10
N LEU A 136 -14.49 -3.94 18.02
CA LEU A 136 -15.22 -4.16 16.76
C LEU A 136 -16.38 -5.14 16.99
N MET A 137 -16.13 -6.23 17.71
CA MET A 137 -17.15 -7.22 18.06
C MET A 137 -18.28 -6.61 18.90
N GLU A 138 -17.96 -5.79 19.91
CA GLU A 138 -18.93 -5.07 20.74
C GLU A 138 -19.81 -4.09 19.93
N ASN A 139 -19.32 -3.62 18.79
CA ASN A 139 -20.04 -2.70 17.91
C ASN A 139 -20.68 -3.38 16.68
N ASP A 140 -20.75 -4.71 16.65
CA ASP A 140 -21.27 -5.50 15.52
C ASP A 140 -20.55 -5.17 14.19
N ILE A 141 -19.23 -5.04 14.22
CA ILE A 141 -18.38 -4.78 13.05
C ILE A 141 -17.47 -5.98 12.82
N GLU A 142 -17.54 -6.58 11.63
CA GLU A 142 -16.70 -7.71 11.25
C GLU A 142 -15.27 -7.24 10.93
N LEU A 143 -14.26 -7.92 11.51
CA LEU A 143 -12.86 -7.70 11.16
C LEU A 143 -12.42 -8.69 10.06
N LEU A 144 -11.99 -8.16 8.92
CA LEU A 144 -11.45 -8.91 7.80
C LEU A 144 -9.93 -8.68 7.76
N GLN A 145 -9.15 -9.54 8.39
CA GLN A 145 -7.70 -9.36 8.50
C GLN A 145 -6.94 -10.08 7.39
N HIS A 146 -6.09 -9.34 6.67
CA HIS A 146 -5.17 -9.93 5.70
C HIS A 146 -4.09 -10.78 6.40
N GLY A 147 -3.90 -12.01 5.92
CA GLY A 147 -2.95 -12.95 6.53
C GLY A 147 -3.57 -13.93 7.55
N ALA A 148 -4.84 -13.77 7.91
CA ALA A 148 -5.55 -14.66 8.84
C ALA A 148 -6.21 -15.89 8.16
N GLY A 149 -5.67 -16.34 7.03
CA GLY A 149 -6.07 -17.60 6.38
C GLY A 149 -6.98 -17.44 5.16
N LEU A 150 -7.59 -16.28 4.94
CA LEU A 150 -8.36 -16.02 3.72
C LEU A 150 -7.47 -15.35 2.65
N ASP A 151 -7.70 -15.73 1.40
CA ASP A 151 -7.05 -15.06 0.28
C ASP A 151 -7.64 -13.65 0.03
N ARG A 152 -6.84 -12.79 -0.61
CA ARG A 152 -7.17 -11.38 -0.85
C ARG A 152 -8.47 -11.20 -1.64
N SER A 153 -8.78 -12.06 -2.60
CA SER A 153 -9.97 -11.94 -3.43
C SER A 153 -11.24 -12.27 -2.63
N THR A 154 -11.15 -13.22 -1.74
CA THR A 154 -12.22 -13.59 -0.81
C THR A 154 -12.49 -12.49 0.20
N LEU A 155 -11.45 -11.91 0.83
CA LEU A 155 -11.59 -10.77 1.73
C LEU A 155 -12.27 -9.58 1.04
N LEU A 156 -11.83 -9.23 -0.17
CA LEU A 156 -12.44 -8.13 -0.92
C LEU A 156 -13.90 -8.39 -1.29
N ARG A 157 -14.24 -9.64 -1.63
CA ARG A 157 -15.62 -10.04 -1.91
C ARG A 157 -16.50 -9.91 -0.67
N HIS A 158 -16.02 -10.37 0.49
CA HIS A 158 -16.71 -10.20 1.78
C HIS A 158 -16.91 -8.72 2.10
N PHE A 159 -15.86 -7.90 1.97
CA PHE A 159 -15.96 -6.47 2.21
C PHE A 159 -16.98 -5.78 1.29
N LYS A 160 -17.05 -6.17 0.02
CA LYS A 160 -18.03 -5.62 -0.93
C LYS A 160 -19.47 -6.06 -0.64
N ALA A 161 -19.65 -7.29 -0.16
CA ALA A 161 -20.96 -7.85 0.16
C ALA A 161 -21.42 -7.49 1.57
N GLY A 162 -20.50 -7.25 2.49
CA GLY A 162 -20.77 -6.95 3.89
C GLY A 162 -21.35 -5.56 4.10
N SER A 163 -22.12 -5.44 5.17
CA SER A 163 -22.74 -4.18 5.57
C SER A 163 -21.84 -3.36 6.50
N ARG A 164 -21.22 -4.00 7.50
CA ARG A 164 -20.39 -3.38 8.54
C ARG A 164 -19.14 -4.21 8.75
N CYS A 165 -18.09 -3.90 8.01
CA CYS A 165 -16.82 -4.62 8.12
C CYS A 165 -15.62 -3.71 7.87
N VAL A 166 -14.52 -4.02 8.53
CA VAL A 166 -13.22 -3.37 8.40
C VAL A 166 -12.25 -4.37 7.77
N LEU A 167 -11.53 -3.93 6.72
CA LEU A 167 -10.53 -4.73 6.03
C LEU A 167 -9.15 -4.06 6.16
#